data_8a48e741dc06619da719f76e37eb5f51
#
_entry.id   8a48e741dc06619da719f76e37eb5f51
#
_cell.length_a   1.000
_cell.length_b   1.000
_cell.length_c   1.000
_cell.angle_alpha   90.00
_cell.angle_beta   90.00
_cell.angle_gamma   90.00
#
_symmetry.space_group_name_H-M   'P 1'
#
loop_
_entity.id
_entity.type
_entity.pdbx_description
1 polymer ?
#
loop_
_entity_poly.entity_id
_entity_poly.type
_entity_poly.pdbx_seq_one_letter_code
_entity_poly.pdbx_strand_id
1 'polypeptide(L)'
;MAQPRARERPAPGAPAPAKKRPWWLIFFGAAAVLLLAVATLPASLFASQLSRAGLDAAGLWGSVWNGRAQGLTWRSVPLGDLQWSVAPWKLLGGRVAGEMALRLPDGSLRTDYSLALGGTLRLEQVQADLPVELLSALPVGMPRNWRGRLSGQFDEITLSGGWPTTLRGTLDMDGLIAPPPRNTSIGSYHVVIPDPAAAEAAQDSLTARVTDKEGPFSFEGRFTLGADRSFLLEGTLAPRGATPPALLRSLDLLGPADANGRRPVSVSGTL
;
A
#
# COMPACT_ATOMS: atom_id res chain seq x y z
N MET A 1 -80.97 -63.57 40.93
CA MET A 1 -80.29 -63.54 39.66
C MET A 1 -79.59 -62.22 39.54
N ALA A 2 -78.31 -62.18 39.75
CA ALA A 2 -77.50 -60.92 39.66
C ALA A 2 -76.59 -60.95 38.39
N GLN A 3 -76.78 -59.99 37.51
CA GLN A 3 -75.96 -59.87 36.31
C GLN A 3 -74.61 -59.24 36.66
N PRO A 4 -73.51 -59.74 36.14
CA PRO A 4 -72.20 -59.16 36.36
C PRO A 4 -72.00 -57.91 35.44
N ARG A 5 -71.56 -56.78 36.00
CA ARG A 5 -71.17 -55.54 35.30
C ARG A 5 -69.89 -55.80 34.53
N ALA A 6 -69.97 -55.57 33.21
CA ALA A 6 -68.74 -55.56 32.34
C ALA A 6 -67.82 -54.40 32.73
N ARG A 7 -66.55 -54.69 32.97
CA ARG A 7 -65.45 -53.69 33.14
C ARG A 7 -65.18 -53.12 31.78
N GLU A 8 -65.44 -51.83 31.62
CA GLU A 8 -64.95 -51.05 30.50
C GLU A 8 -63.40 -50.95 30.54
N ARG A 9 -62.76 -51.37 29.48
CA ARG A 9 -61.32 -51.18 29.28
C ARG A 9 -61.08 -49.70 28.95
N PRO A 10 -60.07 -49.01 29.58
CA PRO A 10 -59.74 -47.66 29.19
C PRO A 10 -59.16 -47.67 27.76
N ALA A 11 -59.59 -46.72 26.93
CA ALA A 11 -59.13 -46.52 25.58
C ALA A 11 -57.61 -46.18 25.54
N PRO A 12 -56.87 -46.67 24.55
CA PRO A 12 -55.44 -46.33 24.42
C PRO A 12 -55.31 -44.83 24.24
N GLY A 13 -54.47 -44.22 25.12
CA GLY A 13 -54.23 -42.78 25.14
C GLY A 13 -53.73 -42.27 23.78
N ALA A 14 -54.30 -41.17 23.32
CA ALA A 14 -53.89 -40.49 22.10
C ALA A 14 -52.41 -40.11 22.17
N PRO A 15 -51.63 -40.29 21.09
CA PRO A 15 -50.22 -39.91 21.07
C PRO A 15 -50.12 -38.40 21.31
N ALA A 16 -49.27 -38.03 22.29
CA ALA A 16 -48.94 -36.64 22.60
C ALA A 16 -48.40 -35.92 21.34
N PRO A 17 -48.83 -34.66 21.05
CA PRO A 17 -48.37 -33.95 19.88
C PRO A 17 -46.86 -33.80 19.96
N ALA A 18 -46.15 -34.32 18.95
CA ALA A 18 -44.70 -34.17 18.79
C ALA A 18 -44.38 -32.66 18.75
N LYS A 19 -43.73 -32.14 19.81
CA LYS A 19 -43.23 -30.78 19.84
C LYS A 19 -42.30 -30.62 18.64
N LYS A 20 -42.75 -29.93 17.59
CA LYS A 20 -41.94 -29.52 16.47
C LYS A 20 -40.77 -28.70 17.08
N ARG A 21 -39.59 -29.31 17.16
CA ARG A 21 -38.36 -28.58 17.56
C ARG A 21 -38.25 -27.42 16.60
N PRO A 22 -38.16 -26.16 17.10
CA PRO A 22 -38.12 -25.01 16.23
C PRO A 22 -36.74 -24.99 15.52
N TRP A 23 -36.69 -25.51 14.29
CA TRP A 23 -35.47 -25.61 13.49
C TRP A 23 -34.81 -24.24 13.28
N TRP A 24 -35.63 -23.19 13.30
CA TRP A 24 -35.13 -21.82 13.26
C TRP A 24 -34.15 -21.50 14.40
N LEU A 25 -34.33 -22.03 15.63
CA LEU A 25 -33.41 -21.86 16.76
C LEU A 25 -32.07 -22.56 16.50
N ILE A 26 -32.07 -23.73 15.84
CA ILE A 26 -30.86 -24.44 15.46
C ILE A 26 -30.12 -23.65 14.37
N PHE A 27 -30.88 -23.12 13.39
CA PHE A 27 -30.30 -22.27 12.33
C PHE A 27 -29.70 -21.00 12.91
N PHE A 28 -30.42 -20.27 13.77
CA PHE A 28 -29.88 -19.06 14.42
C PHE A 28 -28.72 -19.37 15.36
N GLY A 29 -28.78 -20.51 16.09
CA GLY A 29 -27.65 -20.96 16.91
C GLY A 29 -26.41 -21.27 16.08
N ALA A 30 -26.55 -21.99 14.99
CA ALA A 30 -25.46 -22.30 14.07
C ALA A 30 -24.90 -21.04 13.40
N ALA A 31 -25.78 -20.13 12.97
CA ALA A 31 -25.40 -18.84 12.41
C ALA A 31 -24.63 -17.97 13.42
N ALA A 32 -25.09 -17.94 14.68
CA ALA A 32 -24.41 -17.21 15.76
C ALA A 32 -23.02 -17.79 16.06
N VAL A 33 -22.89 -19.12 16.10
CA VAL A 33 -21.58 -19.79 16.28
C VAL A 33 -20.66 -19.51 15.11
N LEU A 34 -21.17 -19.55 13.88
CA LEU A 34 -20.40 -19.22 12.69
C LEU A 34 -19.92 -17.76 12.70
N LEU A 35 -20.81 -16.84 13.05
CA LEU A 35 -20.47 -15.42 13.19
C LEU A 35 -19.40 -15.22 14.28
N LEU A 36 -19.52 -15.90 15.41
CA LEU A 36 -18.53 -15.81 16.48
C LEU A 36 -17.19 -16.40 16.03
N ALA A 37 -17.19 -17.54 15.35
CA ALA A 37 -15.99 -18.14 14.80
C ALA A 37 -15.30 -17.22 13.80
N VAL A 38 -16.05 -16.60 12.89
CA VAL A 38 -15.53 -15.63 11.94
C VAL A 38 -14.99 -14.38 12.67
N ALA A 39 -15.72 -13.86 13.66
CA ALA A 39 -15.31 -12.68 14.43
C ALA A 39 -14.04 -12.90 15.25
N THR A 40 -13.74 -14.14 15.62
CA THR A 40 -12.58 -14.48 16.45
C THR A 40 -11.43 -15.14 15.66
N LEU A 41 -11.47 -15.13 14.33
CA LEU A 41 -10.40 -15.71 13.49
C LEU A 41 -9.02 -15.13 13.89
N PRO A 42 -8.09 -15.98 14.38
CA PRO A 42 -6.79 -15.49 14.81
C PRO A 42 -5.91 -15.08 13.62
N ALA A 43 -5.13 -14.01 13.80
CA ALA A 43 -4.21 -13.50 12.78
C ALA A 43 -3.17 -14.54 12.33
N SER A 44 -2.81 -15.49 13.20
CA SER A 44 -1.83 -16.55 12.92
C SER A 44 -2.21 -17.46 11.74
N LEU A 45 -3.49 -17.55 11.38
CA LEU A 45 -3.93 -18.30 10.20
C LEU A 45 -3.34 -17.75 8.88
N PHE A 46 -2.96 -16.48 8.88
CA PHE A 46 -2.34 -15.84 7.71
C PHE A 46 -0.82 -15.95 7.67
N ALA A 47 -0.17 -16.49 8.71
CA ALA A 47 1.29 -16.63 8.77
C ALA A 47 1.85 -17.34 7.53
N SER A 48 1.22 -18.45 7.12
CA SER A 48 1.65 -19.22 5.93
C SER A 48 1.45 -18.47 4.61
N GLN A 49 0.47 -17.59 4.53
CA GLN A 49 0.23 -16.77 3.35
C GLN A 49 1.23 -15.61 3.27
N LEU A 50 1.55 -15.00 4.41
CA LEU A 50 2.59 -13.97 4.51
C LEU A 50 3.95 -14.52 4.08
N SER A 51 4.35 -15.70 4.58
CA SER A 51 5.62 -16.33 4.21
C SER A 51 5.70 -16.65 2.70
N ARG A 52 4.58 -17.05 2.07
CA ARG A 52 4.53 -17.26 0.62
C ARG A 52 4.72 -15.95 -0.17
N ALA A 53 4.30 -14.81 0.41
CA ALA A 53 4.54 -13.49 -0.15
C ALA A 53 5.96 -12.96 0.14
N GLY A 54 6.80 -13.74 0.84
CA GLY A 54 8.13 -13.34 1.27
C GLY A 54 8.14 -12.38 2.46
N LEU A 55 7.03 -12.37 3.22
CA LEU A 55 6.88 -11.60 4.45
C LEU A 55 7.00 -12.56 5.64
N ASP A 56 7.97 -12.34 6.50
CA ASP A 56 8.15 -13.08 7.75
C ASP A 56 7.94 -12.14 8.93
N ALA A 57 7.28 -12.62 9.97
CA ALA A 57 7.03 -11.88 11.20
C ALA A 57 7.53 -12.66 12.41
N ALA A 58 8.19 -12.00 13.33
CA ALA A 58 8.65 -12.61 14.59
C ALA A 58 7.47 -12.98 15.49
N GLY A 59 6.35 -12.27 15.39
CA GLY A 59 5.11 -12.55 16.09
C GLY A 59 3.89 -11.93 15.45
N LEU A 60 2.77 -12.65 15.51
CA LEU A 60 1.46 -12.23 15.05
C LEU A 60 0.47 -12.30 16.22
N TRP A 61 -0.17 -11.19 16.54
CA TRP A 61 -1.16 -11.09 17.62
C TRP A 61 -2.45 -10.49 17.13
N GLY A 62 -3.53 -10.82 17.85
CA GLY A 62 -4.86 -10.32 17.56
C GLY A 62 -5.62 -11.19 16.57
N SER A 63 -6.60 -10.59 15.92
CA SER A 63 -7.48 -11.23 14.95
C SER A 63 -7.17 -10.75 13.51
N VAL A 64 -7.78 -11.42 12.55
CA VAL A 64 -7.79 -10.98 11.15
C VAL A 64 -8.33 -9.55 11.01
N TRP A 65 -9.29 -9.19 11.87
CA TRP A 65 -9.98 -7.90 11.83
C TRP A 65 -9.20 -6.76 12.51
N ASN A 66 -8.42 -7.11 13.52
CA ASN A 66 -7.60 -6.15 14.25
C ASN A 66 -6.38 -6.88 14.81
N GLY A 67 -5.23 -6.63 14.24
CA GLY A 67 -4.03 -7.36 14.58
C GLY A 67 -2.76 -6.52 14.50
N ARG A 68 -1.69 -7.17 14.93
CA ARG A 68 -0.34 -6.61 14.94
C ARG A 68 0.66 -7.70 14.55
N ALA A 69 1.58 -7.36 13.66
CA ALA A 69 2.78 -8.15 13.38
C ALA A 69 4.00 -7.40 13.88
N GLN A 70 4.85 -8.05 14.66
CA GLN A 70 6.10 -7.47 15.16
C GLN A 70 7.29 -8.07 14.40
N GLY A 71 8.32 -7.26 14.21
CA GLY A 71 9.53 -7.67 13.53
C GLY A 71 9.26 -8.17 12.12
N LEU A 72 8.35 -7.51 11.39
CA LEU A 72 8.06 -7.85 10.01
C LEU A 72 9.28 -7.64 9.15
N THR A 73 9.62 -8.63 8.34
CA THR A 73 10.68 -8.57 7.34
C THR A 73 10.12 -8.93 5.97
N TRP A 74 10.61 -8.29 4.93
CA TRP A 74 10.29 -8.63 3.55
C TRP A 74 11.57 -8.92 2.78
N ARG A 75 11.71 -10.17 2.32
CA ARG A 75 12.93 -10.62 1.62
C ARG A 75 14.21 -10.22 2.36
N SER A 76 14.23 -10.39 3.68
CA SER A 76 15.32 -10.03 4.60
C SER A 76 15.50 -8.52 4.85
N VAL A 77 14.64 -7.66 4.32
CA VAL A 77 14.63 -6.23 4.66
C VAL A 77 13.72 -6.01 5.86
N PRO A 78 14.22 -5.43 6.97
CA PRO A 78 13.39 -5.18 8.14
C PRO A 78 12.37 -4.05 7.85
N LEU A 79 11.09 -4.39 7.97
CA LEU A 79 9.98 -3.45 7.84
C LEU A 79 9.46 -2.97 9.20
N GLY A 80 9.85 -3.64 10.31
CA GLY A 80 9.43 -3.26 11.65
C GLY A 80 8.07 -3.78 12.08
N ASP A 81 7.22 -2.95 12.66
CA ASP A 81 5.96 -3.37 13.27
C ASP A 81 4.77 -2.88 12.44
N LEU A 82 3.93 -3.82 12.03
CA LEU A 82 2.69 -3.56 11.29
C LEU A 82 1.49 -3.69 12.22
N GLN A 83 0.60 -2.72 12.16
CA GLN A 83 -0.73 -2.77 12.76
C GLN A 83 -1.78 -2.63 11.65
N TRP A 84 -2.86 -3.40 11.77
CA TRP A 84 -3.97 -3.28 10.83
C TRP A 84 -5.31 -3.39 11.53
N SER A 85 -6.29 -2.73 10.95
CA SER A 85 -7.70 -2.91 11.26
C SER A 85 -8.46 -3.16 9.97
N VAL A 86 -9.44 -4.06 10.02
CA VAL A 86 -10.34 -4.35 8.90
C VAL A 86 -11.76 -4.05 9.34
N ALA A 87 -12.51 -3.32 8.55
CA ALA A 87 -13.91 -3.01 8.79
C ALA A 87 -14.82 -4.12 8.24
N PRO A 88 -15.37 -5.04 9.08
CA PRO A 88 -16.07 -6.22 8.59
C PRO A 88 -17.32 -5.91 7.76
N TRP A 89 -18.01 -4.79 8.06
CA TRP A 89 -19.23 -4.38 7.33
C TRP A 89 -18.96 -4.00 5.87
N LYS A 90 -17.72 -3.58 5.52
CA LYS A 90 -17.34 -3.25 4.14
C LYS A 90 -17.25 -4.51 3.26
N LEU A 91 -17.14 -5.70 3.86
CA LEU A 91 -17.21 -6.97 3.16
C LEU A 91 -18.57 -7.22 2.51
N LEU A 92 -19.66 -6.72 3.12
CA LEU A 92 -20.99 -6.81 2.54
C LEU A 92 -21.10 -6.06 1.21
N GLY A 93 -20.25 -5.06 0.99
CA GLY A 93 -20.10 -4.33 -0.26
C GLY A 93 -19.04 -4.92 -1.22
N GLY A 94 -18.55 -6.14 -0.96
CA GLY A 94 -17.53 -6.79 -1.81
C GLY A 94 -16.15 -6.13 -1.74
N ARG A 95 -15.79 -5.51 -0.61
CA ARG A 95 -14.51 -4.84 -0.40
C ARG A 95 -13.92 -5.19 0.96
N VAL A 96 -12.63 -5.51 0.99
CA VAL A 96 -11.85 -5.60 2.22
C VAL A 96 -11.23 -4.22 2.45
N ALA A 97 -11.63 -3.53 3.49
CA ALA A 97 -11.12 -2.19 3.74
C ALA A 97 -10.87 -1.94 5.23
N GLY A 98 -9.94 -1.05 5.52
CA GLY A 98 -9.51 -0.74 6.88
C GLY A 98 -8.36 0.25 6.92
N GLU A 99 -7.69 0.29 8.04
CA GLU A 99 -6.52 1.14 8.27
C GLU A 99 -5.28 0.27 8.43
N MET A 100 -4.14 0.79 8.02
CA MET A 100 -2.84 0.15 8.16
C MET A 100 -1.81 1.18 8.65
N ALA A 101 -1.02 0.79 9.64
CA ALA A 101 0.10 1.57 10.12
C ALA A 101 1.34 0.68 10.25
N LEU A 102 2.41 1.05 9.55
CA LEU A 102 3.71 0.39 9.59
C LEU A 102 4.70 1.32 10.29
N ARG A 103 5.36 0.83 11.32
CA ARG A 103 6.44 1.53 12.03
C ARG A 103 7.75 0.84 11.72
N LEU A 104 8.57 1.51 10.93
CA LEU A 104 9.91 1.06 10.63
C LEU A 104 10.89 1.54 11.71
N PRO A 105 12.12 0.99 11.77
CA PRO A 105 13.18 1.53 12.64
C PRO A 105 13.45 3.02 12.40
N ASP A 106 13.47 3.44 11.14
CA ASP A 106 13.80 4.81 10.70
C ASP A 106 12.68 5.44 9.87
N GLY A 107 11.41 5.15 10.19
CA GLY A 107 10.31 5.73 9.43
C GLY A 107 8.93 5.22 9.82
N SER A 108 7.93 5.68 9.07
CA SER A 108 6.55 5.26 9.28
C SER A 108 5.74 5.34 8.00
N LEU A 109 4.72 4.49 7.91
CA LEU A 109 3.71 4.54 6.86
C LEU A 109 2.33 4.36 7.51
N ARG A 110 1.40 5.24 7.18
CA ARG A 110 -0.01 5.12 7.58
C ARG A 110 -0.89 5.32 6.36
N THR A 111 -1.94 4.52 6.24
CA THR A 111 -2.88 4.62 5.13
C THR A 111 -4.19 3.93 5.46
N ASP A 112 -5.26 4.42 4.88
CA ASP A 112 -6.51 3.69 4.73
C ASP A 112 -6.43 2.86 3.45
N TYR A 113 -6.87 1.62 3.51
CA TYR A 113 -6.83 0.74 2.34
C TYR A 113 -8.21 0.16 2.02
N SER A 114 -8.43 -0.08 0.74
CA SER A 114 -9.62 -0.76 0.24
C SER A 114 -9.25 -1.64 -0.94
N LEU A 115 -9.43 -2.96 -0.76
CA LEU A 115 -9.21 -3.97 -1.78
C LEU A 115 -10.57 -4.47 -2.29
N ALA A 116 -10.87 -4.21 -3.54
CA ALA A 116 -12.07 -4.73 -4.20
C ALA A 116 -11.87 -6.19 -4.64
N LEU A 117 -12.95 -6.97 -4.73
CA LEU A 117 -12.92 -8.37 -5.22
C LEU A 117 -12.34 -8.48 -6.64
N GLY A 118 -12.40 -7.41 -7.45
CA GLY A 118 -11.78 -7.32 -8.77
C GLY A 118 -10.26 -7.12 -8.77
N GLY A 119 -9.59 -7.13 -7.59
CA GLY A 119 -8.14 -6.99 -7.47
C GLY A 119 -7.63 -5.54 -7.51
N THR A 120 -8.52 -4.55 -7.50
CA THR A 120 -8.15 -3.13 -7.40
C THR A 120 -7.87 -2.79 -5.94
N LEU A 121 -6.65 -2.35 -5.65
CA LEU A 121 -6.23 -1.82 -4.35
C LEU A 121 -6.25 -0.28 -4.40
N ARG A 122 -7.02 0.33 -3.52
CA ARG A 122 -7.02 1.77 -3.30
C ARG A 122 -6.43 2.06 -1.92
N LEU A 123 -5.48 2.97 -1.88
CA LEU A 123 -4.91 3.53 -0.66
C LEU A 123 -5.33 4.99 -0.59
N GLU A 124 -5.82 5.42 0.56
CA GLU A 124 -6.29 6.78 0.81
C GLU A 124 -5.56 7.34 2.03
N GLN A 125 -5.39 8.67 2.06
CA GLN A 125 -4.75 9.38 3.16
C GLN A 125 -3.36 8.80 3.52
N VAL A 126 -2.57 8.46 2.48
CA VAL A 126 -1.24 7.87 2.67
C VAL A 126 -0.30 8.91 3.25
N GLN A 127 0.29 8.61 4.38
CA GLN A 127 1.36 9.38 5.00
C GLN A 127 2.57 8.47 5.13
N ALA A 128 3.65 8.81 4.46
CA ALA A 128 4.86 8.01 4.42
C ALA A 128 6.07 8.88 4.80
N ASP A 129 6.90 8.38 5.67
CA ASP A 129 8.23 8.93 5.98
C ASP A 129 9.21 7.75 6.02
N LEU A 130 10.00 7.59 4.98
CA LEU A 130 10.75 6.37 4.70
C LEU A 130 12.19 6.69 4.30
N PRO A 131 13.18 5.88 4.72
CA PRO A 131 14.51 5.98 4.16
C PRO A 131 14.52 5.52 2.68
N VAL A 132 15.27 6.24 1.83
CA VAL A 132 15.39 5.94 0.39
C VAL A 132 15.92 4.53 0.13
N GLU A 133 16.69 3.99 1.05
CA GLU A 133 17.27 2.64 1.00
C GLU A 133 16.20 1.56 0.81
N LEU A 134 14.99 1.77 1.31
CA LEU A 134 13.88 0.82 1.15
C LEU A 134 13.44 0.67 -0.31
N LEU A 135 13.60 1.70 -1.13
CA LEU A 135 13.25 1.63 -2.55
C LEU A 135 14.13 0.62 -3.29
N SER A 136 15.34 0.35 -2.80
CA SER A 136 16.22 -0.66 -3.38
C SER A 136 15.71 -2.10 -3.20
N ALA A 137 14.80 -2.32 -2.27
CA ALA A 137 14.14 -3.61 -2.06
C ALA A 137 12.94 -3.81 -3.00
N LEU A 138 12.40 -2.72 -3.55
CA LEU A 138 11.29 -2.78 -4.50
C LEU A 138 11.77 -3.22 -5.89
N PRO A 139 10.96 -3.94 -6.67
CA PRO A 139 11.31 -4.36 -8.02
C PRO A 139 11.22 -3.22 -9.06
N VAL A 140 11.55 -2.00 -8.66
CA VAL A 140 11.49 -0.79 -9.51
C VAL A 140 12.83 -0.44 -10.16
N GLY A 141 13.83 -1.33 -10.11
CA GLY A 141 15.10 -1.13 -10.79
C GLY A 141 15.99 0.00 -10.27
N MET A 142 15.67 0.55 -9.10
CA MET A 142 16.51 1.60 -8.50
C MET A 142 17.89 1.05 -8.12
N PRO A 143 18.97 1.78 -8.44
CA PRO A 143 20.32 1.40 -8.01
C PRO A 143 20.38 1.30 -6.48
N ARG A 144 21.11 0.29 -5.99
CA ARG A 144 21.28 0.08 -4.55
C ARG A 144 22.17 1.18 -3.94
N ASN A 145 22.04 1.34 -2.61
CA ASN A 145 22.87 2.23 -1.79
C ASN A 145 22.66 3.74 -2.01
N TRP A 146 21.52 4.15 -2.49
CA TRP A 146 21.07 5.53 -2.34
C TRP A 146 20.78 5.81 -0.86
N ARG A 147 21.06 7.02 -0.40
CA ARG A 147 20.73 7.51 0.93
C ARG A 147 19.90 8.77 0.83
N GLY A 148 19.08 8.99 1.82
CA GLY A 148 18.18 10.14 1.90
C GLY A 148 16.84 9.76 2.56
N ARG A 149 15.93 10.70 2.57
CA ARG A 149 14.59 10.54 3.16
C ARG A 149 13.49 10.83 2.13
N LEU A 150 12.45 10.05 2.20
CA LEU A 150 11.24 10.22 1.40
C LEU A 150 10.10 10.57 2.34
N SER A 151 9.49 11.73 2.17
CA SER A 151 8.29 12.14 2.89
C SER A 151 7.16 12.32 1.91
N GLY A 152 6.17 11.43 1.93
CA GLY A 152 5.06 11.39 0.98
C GLY A 152 3.73 11.66 1.67
N GLN A 153 2.88 12.47 1.04
CA GLN A 153 1.49 12.68 1.40
C GLN A 153 0.64 12.48 0.16
N PHE A 154 -0.17 11.38 0.16
CA PHE A 154 -1.01 11.08 -0.99
C PHE A 154 -2.47 10.99 -0.55
N ASP A 155 -3.32 11.71 -1.26
CA ASP A 155 -4.76 11.65 -1.05
C ASP A 155 -5.32 10.32 -1.56
N GLU A 156 -4.79 9.87 -2.69
CA GLU A 156 -5.24 8.63 -3.34
C GLU A 156 -4.10 7.98 -4.13
N ILE A 157 -3.94 6.67 -3.93
CA ILE A 157 -3.15 5.77 -4.77
C ILE A 157 -4.04 4.60 -5.17
N THR A 158 -4.30 4.41 -6.46
CA THR A 158 -5.06 3.25 -6.94
C THR A 158 -4.16 2.35 -7.78
N LEU A 159 -4.13 1.07 -7.42
CA LEU A 159 -3.37 0.03 -8.12
C LEU A 159 -4.35 -0.96 -8.75
N SER A 160 -4.15 -1.28 -10.01
CA SER A 160 -4.87 -2.35 -10.72
C SER A 160 -3.87 -3.33 -11.31
N GLY A 161 -4.01 -4.61 -10.99
CA GLY A 161 -3.02 -5.62 -11.39
C GLY A 161 -1.60 -5.35 -10.89
N GLY A 162 -1.46 -4.65 -9.76
CA GLY A 162 -0.17 -4.23 -9.22
C GLY A 162 0.45 -3.00 -9.88
N TRP A 163 -0.26 -2.34 -10.82
CA TRP A 163 0.21 -1.14 -11.53
C TRP A 163 -0.57 0.10 -11.09
N PRO A 164 0.09 1.26 -10.86
CA PRO A 164 -0.58 2.48 -10.48
C PRO A 164 -1.43 3.02 -11.64
N THR A 165 -2.72 3.18 -11.40
CA THR A 165 -3.68 3.78 -12.34
C THR A 165 -4.08 5.19 -11.95
N THR A 166 -4.02 5.49 -10.65
CA THR A 166 -4.24 6.84 -10.12
C THR A 166 -3.22 7.11 -9.03
N LEU A 167 -2.66 8.31 -9.05
CA LEU A 167 -1.74 8.78 -8.03
C LEU A 167 -1.96 10.28 -7.83
N ARG A 168 -2.30 10.70 -6.60
CA ARG A 168 -2.53 12.10 -6.25
C ARG A 168 -1.88 12.41 -4.92
N GLY A 169 -1.02 13.42 -4.92
CA GLY A 169 -0.34 13.83 -3.70
C GLY A 169 0.98 14.51 -3.97
N THR A 170 1.82 14.56 -2.96
CA THR A 170 3.15 15.14 -2.99
C THR A 170 4.18 14.18 -2.42
N LEU A 171 5.40 14.27 -2.93
CA LEU A 171 6.55 13.52 -2.44
C LEU A 171 7.75 14.45 -2.31
N ASP A 172 8.28 14.57 -1.13
CA ASP A 172 9.55 15.22 -0.84
C ASP A 172 10.66 14.17 -0.75
N MET A 173 11.74 14.43 -1.43
CA MET A 173 12.97 13.63 -1.40
C MET A 173 14.08 14.50 -0.81
N ASP A 174 14.47 14.26 0.44
CA ASP A 174 15.40 15.12 1.14
C ASP A 174 16.78 14.49 1.29
N GLY A 175 17.81 15.31 1.05
CA GLY A 175 19.20 14.95 1.26
C GLY A 175 19.67 13.75 0.45
N LEU A 176 19.29 13.65 -0.83
CA LEU A 176 19.68 12.54 -1.68
C LEU A 176 21.18 12.48 -1.90
N ILE A 177 21.77 11.32 -1.62
CA ILE A 177 23.19 11.03 -1.80
C ILE A 177 23.32 9.84 -2.76
N ALA A 178 24.07 10.05 -3.83
CA ALA A 178 24.34 9.02 -4.82
C ALA A 178 25.18 7.87 -4.23
N PRO A 179 25.03 6.64 -4.76
CA PRO A 179 25.77 5.48 -4.27
C PRO A 179 27.28 5.60 -4.49
N PRO A 180 28.09 4.82 -3.74
CA PRO A 180 29.52 4.69 -3.99
C PRO A 180 29.82 4.29 -5.44
N PRO A 181 30.95 4.69 -6.00
CA PRO A 181 32.06 5.45 -5.39
C PRO A 181 31.84 6.97 -5.29
N ARG A 182 30.77 7.49 -5.88
CA ARG A 182 30.55 8.93 -5.98
C ARG A 182 30.25 9.59 -4.62
N ASN A 183 29.40 9.00 -3.79
CA ASN A 183 28.96 9.52 -2.47
C ASN A 183 28.63 11.04 -2.52
N THR A 184 28.09 11.50 -3.63
CA THR A 184 27.88 12.93 -3.90
C THR A 184 26.44 13.28 -3.54
N SER A 185 26.26 14.37 -2.79
CA SER A 185 24.93 14.94 -2.57
C SER A 185 24.40 15.47 -3.90
N ILE A 186 23.20 15.04 -4.27
CA ILE A 186 22.50 15.52 -5.46
C ILE A 186 21.37 16.50 -5.10
N GLY A 187 21.08 16.67 -3.79
CA GLY A 187 20.13 17.65 -3.29
C GLY A 187 18.82 17.08 -2.82
N SER A 188 17.85 17.96 -2.69
CA SER A 188 16.49 17.68 -2.26
C SER A 188 15.51 18.08 -3.35
N TYR A 189 14.43 17.31 -3.52
CA TYR A 189 13.46 17.50 -4.59
C TYR A 189 12.05 17.44 -4.05
N HIS A 190 11.16 18.17 -4.70
CA HIS A 190 9.74 18.17 -4.45
C HIS A 190 9.00 17.70 -5.70
N VAL A 191 8.06 16.77 -5.51
CA VAL A 191 7.29 16.16 -6.60
C VAL A 191 5.81 16.37 -6.31
N VAL A 192 5.08 16.92 -7.27
CA VAL A 192 3.63 17.12 -7.22
C VAL A 192 2.95 16.22 -8.25
N ILE A 193 1.98 15.46 -7.84
CA ILE A 193 1.28 14.48 -8.68
C ILE A 193 -0.24 14.66 -8.55
N PRO A 194 -1.00 14.80 -9.63
CA PRO A 194 -0.53 14.98 -11.02
C PRO A 194 0.16 16.33 -11.24
N ASP A 195 0.92 16.47 -12.33
CA ASP A 195 1.46 17.77 -12.73
C ASP A 195 0.28 18.73 -13.03
N PRO A 196 0.15 19.85 -12.30
CA PRO A 196 -0.95 20.78 -12.48
C PRO A 196 -1.05 21.37 -13.89
N ALA A 197 0.09 21.42 -14.63
CA ALA A 197 0.14 21.97 -15.98
C ALA A 197 -0.16 20.92 -17.07
N ALA A 198 -0.22 19.63 -16.72
CA ALA A 198 -0.46 18.54 -17.67
C ALA A 198 -1.79 17.81 -17.46
N ALA A 199 -2.62 18.26 -16.52
CA ALA A 199 -3.86 17.58 -16.12
C ALA A 199 -4.87 17.37 -17.28
N GLU A 200 -4.77 18.15 -18.35
CA GLU A 200 -5.66 18.03 -19.52
C GLU A 200 -5.10 17.12 -20.64
N ALA A 201 -3.79 16.81 -20.63
CA ALA A 201 -3.14 16.21 -21.79
C ALA A 201 -2.97 14.68 -21.73
N ALA A 202 -3.21 14.02 -20.60
CA ALA A 202 -2.84 12.63 -20.42
C ALA A 202 -3.94 11.81 -19.73
N GLN A 203 -4.91 11.32 -20.50
CA GLN A 203 -5.95 10.42 -19.97
C GLN A 203 -5.43 9.03 -19.59
N ASP A 204 -4.29 8.60 -20.15
CA ASP A 204 -3.72 7.26 -19.94
C ASP A 204 -2.30 7.24 -19.33
N SER A 205 -1.80 8.37 -18.83
CA SER A 205 -0.47 8.45 -18.21
C SER A 205 -0.50 9.21 -16.88
N LEU A 206 0.34 8.77 -15.94
CA LEU A 206 0.58 9.50 -14.70
C LEU A 206 1.66 10.55 -14.93
N THR A 207 1.35 11.81 -14.63
CA THR A 207 2.28 12.91 -14.79
C THR A 207 2.64 13.50 -13.43
N ALA A 208 3.90 13.89 -13.26
CA ALA A 208 4.37 14.54 -12.06
C ALA A 208 5.28 15.72 -12.40
N ARG A 209 5.18 16.81 -11.66
CA ARG A 209 6.14 17.89 -11.70
C ARG A 209 7.20 17.64 -10.66
N VAL A 210 8.47 17.73 -11.07
CA VAL A 210 9.65 17.59 -10.22
C VAL A 210 10.38 18.91 -10.18
N THR A 211 10.56 19.44 -8.98
CA THR A 211 11.33 20.69 -8.74
C THR A 211 12.37 20.43 -7.67
N ASP A 212 13.52 21.07 -7.79
CA ASP A 212 14.49 21.04 -6.71
C ASP A 212 14.10 21.98 -5.57
N LYS A 213 14.41 21.58 -4.34
CA LYS A 213 14.33 22.42 -3.13
C LYS A 213 15.67 23.06 -2.83
N GLU A 214 16.69 22.23 -2.73
CA GLU A 214 18.08 22.64 -2.45
C GLU A 214 19.08 21.59 -2.96
N GLY A 215 20.29 22.06 -3.26
CA GLY A 215 21.34 21.18 -3.75
C GLY A 215 22.28 21.88 -4.73
N PRO A 216 23.18 21.12 -5.35
CA PRO A 216 24.16 21.65 -6.30
C PRO A 216 23.55 22.12 -7.62
N PHE A 217 22.35 21.65 -7.93
CA PHE A 217 21.66 21.95 -9.18
C PHE A 217 20.30 22.58 -8.94
N SER A 218 19.90 23.46 -9.83
CA SER A 218 18.50 23.84 -10.02
C SER A 218 17.91 22.93 -11.08
N PHE A 219 16.82 22.23 -10.76
CA PHE A 219 16.12 21.32 -11.64
C PHE A 219 14.63 21.60 -11.66
N GLU A 220 14.08 21.72 -12.84
CA GLU A 220 12.64 21.74 -13.05
C GLU A 220 12.31 20.79 -14.20
N GLY A 221 11.41 19.86 -13.96
CA GLY A 221 11.08 18.84 -14.95
C GLY A 221 9.71 18.23 -14.75
N ARG A 222 9.33 17.43 -15.73
CA ARG A 222 8.11 16.62 -15.74
C ARG A 222 8.51 15.15 -15.85
N PHE A 223 7.90 14.34 -15.01
CA PHE A 223 7.93 12.90 -15.10
C PHE A 223 6.61 12.40 -15.65
N THR A 224 6.66 11.52 -16.63
CA THR A 224 5.48 10.87 -17.23
C THR A 224 5.67 9.37 -17.13
N LEU A 225 4.63 8.65 -16.66
CA LEU A 225 4.60 7.20 -16.58
C LEU A 225 3.43 6.68 -17.40
N GLY A 226 3.72 5.96 -18.46
CA GLY A 226 2.72 5.36 -19.35
C GLY A 226 2.13 4.07 -18.79
N ALA A 227 0.94 3.72 -19.25
CA ALA A 227 0.29 2.44 -18.95
C ALA A 227 1.09 1.23 -19.47
N ASP A 228 1.92 1.42 -20.49
CA ASP A 228 2.85 0.44 -21.08
C ASP A 228 4.15 0.26 -20.27
N ARG A 229 4.22 0.88 -19.07
CA ARG A 229 5.39 0.90 -18.18
C ARG A 229 6.56 1.72 -18.71
N SER A 230 6.39 2.44 -19.79
CA SER A 230 7.39 3.41 -20.23
C SER A 230 7.42 4.59 -19.26
N PHE A 231 8.60 5.15 -19.03
CA PHE A 231 8.74 6.39 -18.30
C PHE A 231 9.58 7.38 -19.09
N LEU A 232 9.28 8.67 -18.89
CA LEU A 232 10.00 9.79 -19.46
C LEU A 232 10.13 10.87 -18.38
N LEU A 233 11.38 11.27 -18.10
CA LEU A 233 11.70 12.44 -17.30
C LEU A 233 12.33 13.48 -18.21
N GLU A 234 11.66 14.60 -18.40
CA GLU A 234 12.14 15.75 -19.17
C GLU A 234 12.24 16.97 -18.29
N GLY A 235 13.28 17.76 -18.46
CA GLY A 235 13.45 18.95 -17.66
C GLY A 235 14.66 19.78 -18.07
N THR A 236 14.91 20.78 -17.27
CA THR A 236 16.08 21.64 -17.41
C THR A 236 16.89 21.62 -16.12
N LEU A 237 18.20 21.56 -16.28
CA LEU A 237 19.18 21.52 -15.19
C LEU A 237 20.15 22.68 -15.32
N ALA A 238 20.38 23.42 -14.24
CA ALA A 238 21.38 24.47 -14.17
C ALA A 238 22.28 24.30 -12.93
N PRO A 239 23.58 24.55 -13.01
CA PRO A 239 24.44 24.54 -11.84
C PRO A 239 24.14 25.72 -10.93
N ARG A 240 24.24 25.52 -9.61
CA ARG A 240 24.29 26.59 -8.62
C ARG A 240 25.71 26.97 -8.29
N GLY A 241 25.94 28.18 -7.74
CA GLY A 241 27.27 28.69 -7.47
C GLY A 241 28.18 27.81 -6.59
N ALA A 242 27.59 26.90 -5.80
CA ALA A 242 28.30 25.96 -4.94
C ALA A 242 28.49 24.56 -5.56
N THR A 243 28.24 24.38 -6.86
CA THR A 243 28.35 23.07 -7.52
C THR A 243 29.81 22.59 -7.54
N PRO A 244 30.12 21.40 -7.01
CA PRO A 244 31.48 20.84 -7.06
C PRO A 244 32.01 20.68 -8.49
N PRO A 245 33.33 20.91 -8.75
CA PRO A 245 33.89 20.82 -10.10
C PRO A 245 33.70 19.46 -10.78
N ALA A 246 33.64 18.39 -10.01
CA ALA A 246 33.37 17.03 -10.53
C ALA A 246 31.97 16.91 -11.15
N LEU A 247 30.99 17.58 -10.56
CA LEU A 247 29.61 17.60 -11.06
C LEU A 247 29.47 18.55 -12.25
N LEU A 248 30.20 19.66 -12.28
CA LEU A 248 30.23 20.56 -13.45
C LEU A 248 30.68 19.82 -14.70
N ARG A 249 31.73 19.02 -14.60
CA ARG A 249 32.20 18.18 -15.72
C ARG A 249 31.17 17.17 -16.21
N SER A 250 30.32 16.67 -15.30
CA SER A 250 29.24 15.77 -15.68
C SER A 250 28.12 16.48 -16.45
N LEU A 251 27.93 17.80 -16.23
CA LEU A 251 26.98 18.60 -17.00
C LEU A 251 27.42 18.78 -18.46
N ASP A 252 28.74 18.79 -18.75
CA ASP A 252 29.24 18.94 -20.13
C ASP A 252 28.81 17.77 -21.02
N LEU A 253 28.49 16.61 -20.43
CA LEU A 253 27.96 15.45 -21.14
C LEU A 253 26.49 15.61 -21.58
N LEU A 254 25.76 16.54 -21.00
CA LEU A 254 24.35 16.82 -21.33
C LEU A 254 24.18 17.75 -22.55
N GLY A 255 25.28 18.22 -23.14
CA GLY A 255 25.25 19.14 -24.27
C GLY A 255 25.36 20.62 -23.88
N PRO A 256 25.24 21.53 -24.85
CA PRO A 256 25.42 22.98 -24.64
C PRO A 256 24.29 23.54 -23.75
N ALA A 257 24.64 24.53 -22.93
CA ALA A 257 23.68 25.30 -22.18
C ALA A 257 22.90 26.26 -23.08
N ASP A 258 21.68 26.57 -22.72
CA ASP A 258 20.90 27.66 -23.32
C ASP A 258 21.41 29.03 -22.92
N ALA A 259 20.76 30.10 -23.42
CA ALA A 259 21.13 31.49 -23.11
C ALA A 259 21.05 31.84 -21.59
N ASN A 260 20.34 31.03 -20.79
CA ASN A 260 20.17 31.17 -19.35
C ASN A 260 21.07 30.23 -18.54
N GLY A 261 21.99 29.53 -19.19
CA GLY A 261 22.88 28.55 -18.57
C GLY A 261 22.19 27.22 -18.20
N ARG A 262 20.96 26.96 -18.66
CA ARG A 262 20.22 25.75 -18.44
C ARG A 262 20.53 24.72 -19.53
N ARG A 263 20.54 23.45 -19.14
CA ARG A 263 20.76 22.35 -20.08
C ARG A 263 19.53 21.43 -20.08
N PRO A 264 19.05 21.01 -21.24
CA PRO A 264 17.95 20.08 -21.32
C PRO A 264 18.42 18.71 -20.81
N VAL A 265 17.55 18.04 -20.06
CA VAL A 265 17.74 16.65 -19.58
C VAL A 265 16.54 15.85 -20.02
N SER A 266 16.80 14.71 -20.64
CA SER A 266 15.76 13.74 -20.97
C SER A 266 16.26 12.34 -20.61
N VAL A 267 15.50 11.63 -19.79
CA VAL A 267 15.76 10.25 -19.39
C VAL A 267 14.50 9.44 -19.65
N SER A 268 14.62 8.39 -20.43
CA SER A 268 13.52 7.50 -20.74
C SER A 268 13.90 6.04 -20.50
N GLY A 269 12.92 5.19 -20.27
CA GLY A 269 13.10 3.75 -20.07
C GLY A 269 11.78 3.01 -19.89
N THR A 270 11.89 1.73 -19.50
CA THR A 270 10.76 0.88 -19.13
C THR A 270 11.00 0.24 -17.77
N LEU A 271 9.94 0.09 -16.94
CA LEU A 271 9.97 -0.49 -15.60
C LEU A 271 9.62 -1.98 -15.61
#